data_fcd30ba38843cc047915ca61dfccf36a
#
_entry.id   fcd30ba38843cc047915ca61dfccf36a
#
_cell.length_a   1.000
_cell.length_b   1.000
_cell.length_c   1.000
_cell.angle_alpha   90.00
_cell.angle_beta   90.00
_cell.angle_gamma   90.00
#
_symmetry.space_group_name_H-M   'P 1'
#
loop_
_entity.id
_entity.type
_entity.pdbx_description
1 polymer ?
#
loop_
_entity_poly.entity_id
_entity_poly.type
_entity_poly.pdbx_seq_one_letter_code
_entity_poly.pdbx_strand_id
1 'polypeptide(L)'
;RINRRLISRVGYSSTVPNKQLEYDHRMDEALFLDKKLMERKLEVLRQAYRNLAHEASVYAGPAVIEVFGENPFEPVSCDANPVLDKKQQEIQVEYRTESAQIVNEYIEQDKCSFTIIAYPIPEIGDRYREIFRDTVRINTLDNELFRHIHQNIIDELDKADRVRVVG
;
A
#
# COMPACT_ATOMS: atom_id res chain seq x y z
N ARG A 1 -1.60 8.32 13.53
CA ARG A 1 -2.46 7.28 13.02
C ARG A 1 -1.94 6.63 11.74
N ILE A 2 -1.65 7.42 10.69
CA ILE A 2 -0.88 6.99 9.53
C ILE A 2 0.41 6.31 10.00
N ASN A 3 1.10 6.93 10.93
CA ASN A 3 2.31 6.42 11.55
C ASN A 3 2.18 5.03 12.15
N ARG A 4 1.01 4.66 12.67
CA ARG A 4 0.82 3.35 13.28
C ARG A 4 0.84 2.22 12.24
N ARG A 5 0.28 2.47 11.08
CA ARG A 5 0.35 1.52 9.97
C ARG A 5 1.75 1.43 9.39
N LEU A 6 2.47 2.53 9.40
CA LEU A 6 3.88 2.60 9.02
C LEU A 6 4.77 1.94 10.07
N ILE A 7 4.54 2.20 11.35
CA ILE A 7 5.30 1.60 12.46
C ILE A 7 5.20 0.08 12.44
N SER A 8 4.03 -0.48 12.12
CA SER A 8 3.87 -1.93 11.99
C SER A 8 4.62 -2.53 10.79
N ARG A 9 5.16 -1.69 9.91
CA ARG A 9 5.87 -2.07 8.69
C ARG A 9 7.23 -1.40 8.56
N VAL A 10 7.78 -0.90 9.64
CA VAL A 10 9.10 -0.28 9.64
C VAL A 10 10.12 -1.22 9.00
N GLY A 11 10.91 -0.69 8.10
CA GLY A 11 11.92 -1.43 7.34
C GLY A 11 11.39 -2.10 6.06
N TYR A 12 10.07 -2.31 5.92
CA TYR A 12 9.48 -3.00 4.76
C TYR A 12 8.38 -2.20 4.05
N SER A 13 8.12 -1.00 4.48
CA SER A 13 7.17 -0.10 3.82
C SER A 13 7.79 0.73 2.71
N SER A 14 9.09 0.70 2.59
CA SER A 14 9.84 1.34 1.51
C SER A 14 9.80 0.47 0.26
N THR A 15 9.74 1.12 -0.91
CA THR A 15 9.89 0.45 -2.20
C THR A 15 11.32 -0.08 -2.39
N VAL A 16 12.25 0.45 -1.62
CA VAL A 16 13.65 0.02 -1.64
C VAL A 16 13.82 -1.09 -0.61
N PRO A 17 14.12 -2.32 -1.02
CA PRO A 17 14.44 -3.41 -0.11
C PRO A 17 15.64 -3.07 0.77
N ASN A 18 15.80 -3.79 1.86
CA ASN A 18 16.98 -3.65 2.69
C ASN A 18 18.26 -3.93 1.87
N LYS A 19 19.05 -2.89 1.63
CA LYS A 19 20.28 -2.95 0.81
C LYS A 19 21.50 -3.48 1.54
N GLN A 20 21.41 -3.76 2.84
CA GLN A 20 22.58 -4.11 3.64
C GLN A 20 23.37 -5.30 3.08
N LEU A 21 22.65 -6.33 2.60
CA LEU A 21 23.24 -7.55 2.12
C LEU A 21 22.92 -7.81 0.63
N GLU A 22 22.24 -6.87 -0.04
CA GLU A 22 21.73 -7.02 -1.40
C GLU A 22 20.79 -8.22 -1.62
N TYR A 23 20.34 -8.85 -0.53
CA TYR A 23 19.44 -10.00 -0.58
C TYR A 23 17.98 -9.57 -0.53
N ASP A 24 17.11 -10.46 -1.00
CA ASP A 24 15.67 -10.28 -0.88
C ASP A 24 15.19 -10.62 0.54
N HIS A 25 14.82 -9.59 1.29
CA HIS A 25 14.32 -9.72 2.66
C HIS A 25 12.79 -9.72 2.79
N ARG A 26 12.07 -9.78 1.65
CA ARG A 26 10.61 -9.69 1.67
C ARG A 26 9.94 -10.86 2.40
N MET A 27 10.60 -11.98 2.48
CA MET A 27 10.09 -13.22 3.08
C MET A 27 10.81 -13.61 4.38
N ASP A 28 11.56 -12.70 5.00
CA ASP A 28 12.24 -12.97 6.29
C ASP A 28 11.28 -13.42 7.39
N GLU A 29 10.01 -13.07 7.30
CA GLU A 29 8.97 -13.56 8.19
C GLU A 29 8.87 -15.09 8.20
N ALA A 30 9.28 -15.77 7.13
CA ALA A 30 9.29 -17.23 7.06
C ALA A 30 10.18 -17.90 8.12
N LEU A 31 11.17 -17.17 8.65
CA LEU A 31 12.05 -17.68 9.71
C LEU A 31 11.31 -17.93 11.02
N PHE A 32 10.16 -17.29 11.26
CA PHE A 32 9.47 -17.31 12.54
C PHE A 32 7.94 -17.31 12.47
N LEU A 33 7.37 -17.29 11.26
CA LEU A 33 5.93 -17.29 11.09
C LEU A 33 5.32 -18.63 11.48
N ASP A 34 4.55 -18.61 12.55
CA ASP A 34 3.72 -19.72 13.00
C ASP A 34 2.31 -19.24 13.39
N LYS A 35 1.44 -20.20 13.73
CA LYS A 35 0.07 -19.89 14.13
C LYS A 35 0.01 -19.04 15.41
N LYS A 36 0.91 -19.26 16.36
CA LYS A 36 0.94 -18.49 17.62
C LYS A 36 1.32 -17.05 17.38
N LEU A 37 2.29 -16.79 16.50
CA LEU A 37 2.66 -15.44 16.11
C LEU A 37 1.49 -14.73 15.41
N MET A 38 0.78 -15.43 14.51
CA MET A 38 -0.41 -14.92 13.85
C MET A 38 -1.49 -14.53 14.87
N GLU A 39 -1.86 -15.43 15.76
CA GLU A 39 -2.86 -15.19 16.81
C GLU A 39 -2.48 -13.98 17.66
N ARG A 40 -1.21 -13.87 18.05
CA ARG A 40 -0.69 -12.74 18.82
C ARG A 40 -0.77 -11.42 18.03
N LYS A 41 -0.44 -11.44 16.75
CA LYS A 41 -0.59 -10.25 15.88
C LYS A 41 -2.05 -9.80 15.79
N LEU A 42 -2.99 -10.74 15.64
CA LEU A 42 -4.42 -10.45 15.58
C LEU A 42 -4.95 -9.90 16.91
N GLU A 43 -4.52 -10.46 18.04
CA GLU A 43 -4.91 -9.96 19.36
C GLU A 43 -4.43 -8.52 19.59
N VAL A 44 -3.18 -8.25 19.26
CA VAL A 44 -2.62 -6.88 19.31
C VAL A 44 -3.41 -5.93 18.40
N LEU A 45 -3.79 -6.39 17.22
CA LEU A 45 -4.58 -5.62 16.29
C LEU A 45 -5.98 -5.29 16.86
N ARG A 46 -6.68 -6.30 17.41
CA ARG A 46 -7.99 -6.11 18.08
C ARG A 46 -7.89 -5.13 19.23
N GLN A 47 -6.91 -5.31 20.09
CA GLN A 47 -6.69 -4.40 21.22
C GLN A 47 -6.42 -2.96 20.76
N ALA A 48 -5.63 -2.79 19.73
CA ALA A 48 -5.31 -1.48 19.17
C ALA A 48 -6.54 -0.80 18.59
N TYR A 49 -7.41 -1.53 17.89
CA TYR A 49 -8.65 -0.96 17.33
C TYR A 49 -9.68 -0.66 18.41
N ARG A 50 -9.81 -1.49 19.45
CA ARG A 50 -10.65 -1.17 20.61
C ARG A 50 -10.22 0.14 21.26
N ASN A 51 -8.93 0.32 21.49
CA ASN A 51 -8.39 1.52 22.14
C ASN A 51 -8.52 2.79 21.28
N LEU A 52 -8.63 2.63 19.95
CA LEU A 52 -8.67 3.72 18.98
C LEU A 52 -9.97 3.68 18.15
N ALA A 53 -11.05 3.17 18.74
CA ALA A 53 -12.31 3.00 18.02
C ALA A 53 -12.86 4.33 17.48
N HIS A 54 -12.78 5.39 18.28
CA HIS A 54 -13.22 6.73 17.87
C HIS A 54 -12.40 7.23 16.68
N GLU A 55 -11.08 7.17 16.75
CA GLU A 55 -10.20 7.59 15.65
C GLU A 55 -10.38 6.72 14.40
N ALA A 56 -10.73 5.45 14.58
CA ALA A 56 -11.03 4.56 13.47
C ALA A 56 -12.33 4.96 12.77
N SER A 57 -13.38 5.30 13.53
CA SER A 57 -14.68 5.67 12.97
C SER A 57 -14.68 6.98 12.16
N VAL A 58 -13.76 7.90 12.46
CA VAL A 58 -13.61 9.16 11.73
C VAL A 58 -12.47 9.14 10.70
N TYR A 59 -12.01 7.96 10.33
CA TYR A 59 -10.92 7.82 9.37
C TYR A 59 -11.41 8.00 7.93
N ALA A 60 -11.00 9.07 7.32
CA ALA A 60 -11.38 9.43 5.96
C ALA A 60 -10.54 8.75 4.85
N GLY A 61 -9.60 7.91 5.20
CA GLY A 61 -8.72 7.22 4.25
C GLY A 61 -7.27 7.73 4.27
N PRO A 62 -6.38 7.11 3.51
CA PRO A 62 -4.96 7.47 3.46
C PRO A 62 -4.68 8.63 2.52
N ALA A 63 -3.75 9.49 2.92
CA ALA A 63 -3.01 10.35 2.00
C ALA A 63 -1.57 9.82 1.90
N VAL A 64 -1.13 9.54 0.69
CA VAL A 64 0.17 8.94 0.41
C VAL A 64 0.97 9.87 -0.49
N ILE A 65 2.22 10.12 -0.12
CA ILE A 65 3.21 10.71 -1.01
C ILE A 65 4.10 9.56 -1.49
N GLU A 66 4.00 9.24 -2.77
CA GLU A 66 4.77 8.17 -3.39
C GLU A 66 6.02 8.77 -4.04
N VAL A 67 7.15 8.52 -3.41
CA VAL A 67 8.45 9.00 -3.89
C VAL A 67 8.92 8.10 -5.02
N PHE A 68 9.43 8.70 -6.10
CA PHE A 68 9.98 7.96 -7.23
C PHE A 68 11.21 8.66 -7.82
N GLY A 69 11.99 7.90 -8.59
CA GLY A 69 13.25 8.35 -9.18
C GLY A 69 14.48 7.80 -8.46
N GLU A 70 14.29 6.93 -7.48
CA GLU A 70 15.39 6.19 -6.85
C GLU A 70 16.08 5.27 -7.86
N ASN A 71 17.37 5.06 -7.66
CA ASN A 71 18.10 4.08 -8.46
C ASN A 71 17.45 2.70 -8.31
N PRO A 72 17.22 1.97 -9.41
CA PRO A 72 16.68 0.64 -9.36
C PRO A 72 17.52 -0.25 -8.45
N PHE A 73 16.85 -1.00 -7.60
CA PHE A 73 17.49 -2.03 -6.80
C PHE A 73 16.68 -3.32 -6.96
N GLU A 74 17.32 -4.31 -7.54
CA GLU A 74 16.77 -5.66 -7.63
C GLU A 74 17.50 -6.55 -6.62
N PRO A 75 16.79 -7.08 -5.61
CA PRO A 75 17.43 -7.94 -4.63
C PRO A 75 17.88 -9.25 -5.28
N VAL A 76 19.06 -9.69 -4.93
CA VAL A 76 19.60 -10.95 -5.44
C VAL A 76 18.88 -12.12 -4.78
N SER A 77 18.34 -13.01 -5.60
CA SER A 77 17.82 -14.30 -5.12
C SER A 77 18.98 -15.26 -4.86
N CYS A 78 19.00 -15.89 -3.72
CA CYS A 78 19.97 -16.91 -3.36
C CYS A 78 19.30 -18.02 -2.54
N ASP A 79 19.97 -19.17 -2.44
CA ASP A 79 19.44 -20.34 -1.72
C ASP A 79 19.23 -20.09 -0.23
N ALA A 80 19.91 -19.08 0.32
CA ALA A 80 19.75 -18.68 1.73
C ALA A 80 18.53 -17.78 1.97
N ASN A 81 17.83 -17.32 0.95
CA ASN A 81 16.66 -16.47 1.12
C ASN A 81 15.52 -17.29 1.75
N PRO A 82 14.91 -16.82 2.84
CA PRO A 82 13.75 -17.46 3.41
C PRO A 82 12.60 -17.52 2.40
N VAL A 83 11.91 -18.64 2.38
CA VAL A 83 10.72 -18.85 1.55
C VAL A 83 9.61 -19.39 2.44
N LEU A 84 8.40 -18.86 2.32
CA LEU A 84 7.25 -19.39 3.03
C LEU A 84 6.92 -20.80 2.56
N ASP A 85 6.89 -21.76 3.46
CA ASP A 85 6.36 -23.07 3.18
C ASP A 85 4.83 -23.02 2.95
N LYS A 86 4.24 -24.13 2.51
CA LYS A 86 2.80 -24.20 2.22
C LYS A 86 1.95 -23.84 3.45
N LYS A 87 2.32 -24.32 4.62
CA LYS A 87 1.61 -24.05 5.87
C LYS A 87 1.71 -22.57 6.26
N GLN A 88 2.88 -21.98 6.09
CA GLN A 88 3.09 -20.55 6.34
C GLN A 88 2.32 -19.67 5.36
N GLN A 89 2.20 -20.09 4.10
CA GLN A 89 1.35 -19.40 3.11
C GLN A 89 -0.13 -19.43 3.53
N GLU A 90 -0.62 -20.58 4.01
CA GLU A 90 -1.99 -20.69 4.54
C GLU A 90 -2.20 -19.76 5.75
N ILE A 91 -1.26 -19.76 6.70
CA ILE A 91 -1.28 -18.84 7.86
C ILE A 91 -1.29 -17.36 7.41
N GLN A 92 -0.51 -17.02 6.42
CA GLN A 92 -0.47 -15.65 5.90
C GLN A 92 -1.80 -15.23 5.26
N VAL A 93 -2.46 -16.13 4.53
CA VAL A 93 -3.79 -15.88 3.95
C VAL A 93 -4.83 -15.72 5.06
N GLU A 94 -4.85 -16.62 6.05
CA GLU A 94 -5.72 -16.54 7.22
C GLU A 94 -5.52 -15.21 7.96
N TYR A 95 -4.29 -14.82 8.22
CA TYR A 95 -3.97 -13.55 8.86
C TYR A 95 -4.48 -12.34 8.07
N ARG A 96 -4.30 -12.33 6.76
CA ARG A 96 -4.78 -11.23 5.90
C ARG A 96 -6.31 -11.12 5.96
N THR A 97 -7.00 -12.24 5.90
CA THR A 97 -8.46 -12.30 5.95
C THR A 97 -8.97 -11.80 7.30
N GLU A 98 -8.50 -12.35 8.41
CA GLU A 98 -8.96 -11.95 9.73
C GLU A 98 -8.55 -10.51 10.07
N SER A 99 -7.38 -10.06 9.68
CA SER A 99 -6.96 -8.69 9.91
C SER A 99 -7.82 -7.69 9.12
N ALA A 100 -8.23 -8.04 7.90
CA ALA A 100 -9.16 -7.21 7.12
C ALA A 100 -10.54 -7.14 7.78
N GLN A 101 -11.05 -8.26 8.30
CA GLN A 101 -12.32 -8.28 9.04
C GLN A 101 -12.26 -7.36 10.27
N ILE A 102 -11.20 -7.47 11.09
CA ILE A 102 -11.02 -6.59 12.24
C ILE A 102 -10.98 -5.10 11.83
N VAL A 103 -10.30 -4.78 10.74
CA VAL A 103 -10.24 -3.40 10.23
C VAL A 103 -11.63 -2.91 9.82
N ASN A 104 -12.39 -3.74 9.11
CA ASN A 104 -13.70 -3.39 8.60
C ASN A 104 -14.75 -3.22 9.71
N GLU A 105 -14.58 -3.85 10.88
CA GLU A 105 -15.44 -3.60 12.05
C GLU A 105 -15.37 -2.16 12.57
N TYR A 106 -14.26 -1.46 12.34
CA TYR A 106 -13.99 -0.13 12.91
C TYR A 106 -13.89 0.99 11.88
N ILE A 107 -13.63 0.66 10.63
CA ILE A 107 -13.46 1.63 9.54
C ILE A 107 -14.52 1.36 8.47
N GLU A 108 -15.42 2.32 8.30
CA GLU A 108 -16.42 2.29 7.25
C GLU A 108 -15.75 2.58 5.90
N GLN A 109 -15.52 1.54 5.11
CA GLN A 109 -14.75 1.63 3.86
C GLN A 109 -15.43 2.51 2.79
N ASP A 110 -16.74 2.52 2.75
CA ASP A 110 -17.56 3.35 1.86
C ASP A 110 -17.46 4.86 2.17
N LYS A 111 -17.04 5.22 3.37
CA LYS A 111 -16.76 6.60 3.78
C LYS A 111 -15.29 7.00 3.61
N CYS A 112 -14.46 6.09 3.14
CA CYS A 112 -13.04 6.35 2.94
C CYS A 112 -12.75 6.74 1.49
N SER A 113 -11.88 7.72 1.34
CA SER A 113 -11.22 8.04 0.09
C SER A 113 -9.72 7.83 0.22
N PHE A 114 -9.01 7.85 -0.87
CA PHE A 114 -7.55 7.88 -0.83
C PHE A 114 -7.01 8.94 -1.80
N THR A 115 -5.87 9.48 -1.45
CA THR A 115 -5.12 10.37 -2.32
C THR A 115 -3.69 9.87 -2.39
N ILE A 116 -3.18 9.69 -3.60
CA ILE A 116 -1.79 9.36 -3.86
C ILE A 116 -1.20 10.48 -4.70
N ILE A 117 -0.12 11.07 -4.20
CA ILE A 117 0.61 12.14 -4.88
C ILE A 117 1.97 11.59 -5.25
N ALA A 118 2.32 11.60 -6.53
CA ALA A 118 3.65 11.27 -7.00
C ALA A 118 4.63 12.40 -6.63
N TYR A 119 5.80 12.03 -6.11
CA TYR A 119 6.83 12.97 -5.72
C TYR A 119 8.19 12.53 -6.26
N PRO A 120 8.67 13.12 -7.37
CA PRO A 120 9.97 12.81 -7.92
C PRO A 120 11.08 13.37 -7.03
N ILE A 121 12.21 12.69 -6.96
CA ILE A 121 13.40 13.10 -6.24
C ILE A 121 14.56 13.42 -7.20
N PRO A 122 15.59 14.20 -6.77
CA PRO A 122 16.68 14.62 -7.64
C PRO A 122 17.47 13.47 -8.29
N GLU A 123 17.46 12.30 -7.66
CA GLU A 123 18.12 11.08 -8.13
C GLU A 123 17.56 10.57 -9.47
N ILE A 124 16.39 11.05 -9.88
CA ILE A 124 15.82 10.73 -11.19
C ILE A 124 16.68 11.23 -12.36
N GLY A 125 17.64 12.13 -12.09
CA GLY A 125 18.62 12.62 -13.06
C GLY A 125 18.43 14.07 -13.50
N ASP A 126 19.13 14.45 -14.57
CA ASP A 126 19.27 15.85 -15.02
C ASP A 126 17.95 16.56 -15.33
N ARG A 127 16.92 15.78 -15.72
CA ARG A 127 15.59 16.31 -16.02
C ARG A 127 14.70 16.48 -14.78
N TYR A 128 15.21 16.31 -13.58
CA TYR A 128 14.45 16.40 -12.33
C TYR A 128 13.54 17.63 -12.27
N ARG A 129 14.07 18.83 -12.57
CA ARG A 129 13.30 20.07 -12.47
C ARG A 129 12.11 20.12 -13.42
N GLU A 130 12.27 19.57 -14.62
CA GLU A 130 11.20 19.48 -15.61
C GLU A 130 10.12 18.49 -15.14
N ILE A 131 10.53 17.31 -14.75
CA ILE A 131 9.65 16.24 -14.24
C ILE A 131 8.88 16.72 -13.01
N PHE A 132 9.57 17.38 -12.06
CA PHE A 132 8.93 17.91 -10.86
C PHE A 132 7.85 18.94 -11.19
N ARG A 133 8.17 19.89 -12.08
CA ARG A 133 7.21 20.91 -12.53
C ARG A 133 5.99 20.28 -13.21
N ASP A 134 6.19 19.30 -14.06
CA ASP A 134 5.10 18.61 -14.74
C ASP A 134 4.26 17.78 -13.76
N THR A 135 4.89 17.14 -12.79
CA THR A 135 4.19 16.44 -11.71
C THR A 135 3.31 17.41 -10.90
N VAL A 136 3.85 18.58 -10.52
CA VAL A 136 3.05 19.61 -9.82
C VAL A 136 1.87 20.05 -10.69
N ARG A 137 2.11 20.32 -11.98
CA ARG A 137 1.05 20.72 -12.91
C ARG A 137 -0.06 19.67 -12.99
N ILE A 138 0.28 18.40 -13.07
CA ILE A 138 -0.69 17.28 -13.11
C ILE A 138 -1.46 17.17 -11.80
N ASN A 139 -0.79 17.32 -10.66
CA ASN A 139 -1.43 17.22 -9.34
C ASN A 139 -2.28 18.45 -8.97
N THR A 140 -2.19 19.55 -9.72
CA THR A 140 -2.95 20.78 -9.50
C THR A 140 -4.01 21.04 -10.58
N LEU A 141 -4.47 19.99 -11.24
CA LEU A 141 -5.52 20.07 -12.24
C LEU A 141 -6.86 20.45 -11.63
N ASP A 142 -7.72 21.07 -12.45
CA ASP A 142 -9.08 21.41 -12.07
C ASP A 142 -9.90 20.15 -11.77
N ASN A 143 -10.19 19.91 -10.50
CA ASN A 143 -10.93 18.74 -10.04
C ASN A 143 -12.35 18.67 -10.60
N GLU A 144 -13.03 19.80 -10.82
CA GLU A 144 -14.39 19.82 -11.36
C GLU A 144 -14.39 19.39 -12.83
N LEU A 145 -13.43 19.88 -13.61
CA LEU A 145 -13.25 19.46 -15.00
C LEU A 145 -12.98 17.95 -15.07
N PHE A 146 -12.06 17.45 -14.23
CA PHE A 146 -11.73 16.02 -14.19
C PHE A 146 -12.91 15.15 -13.74
N ARG A 147 -13.66 15.59 -12.73
CA ARG A 147 -14.89 14.89 -12.31
C ARG A 147 -15.88 14.77 -13.47
N HIS A 148 -16.05 15.84 -14.23
CA HIS A 148 -16.96 15.82 -15.38
C HIS A 148 -16.48 14.87 -16.48
N ILE A 149 -15.20 14.88 -16.79
CA ILE A 149 -14.60 13.93 -17.76
C ILE A 149 -14.78 12.50 -17.29
N HIS A 150 -14.48 12.19 -16.02
CA HIS A 150 -14.65 10.86 -15.47
C HIS A 150 -16.11 10.41 -15.46
N GLN A 151 -17.04 11.31 -15.13
CA GLN A 151 -18.46 10.99 -15.15
C GLN A 151 -18.93 10.62 -16.56
N ASN A 152 -18.50 11.34 -17.59
CA ASN A 152 -18.83 10.98 -18.97
C ASN A 152 -18.32 9.59 -19.36
N ILE A 153 -17.13 9.20 -18.89
CA ILE A 153 -16.58 7.86 -19.11
C ILE A 153 -17.41 6.80 -18.36
N ILE A 154 -17.76 7.07 -17.11
CA ILE A 154 -18.61 6.17 -16.29
C ILE A 154 -19.97 5.99 -16.98
N ASP A 155 -20.60 7.06 -17.39
CA ASP A 155 -21.91 7.03 -18.06
C ASP A 155 -21.91 6.20 -19.36
N GLU A 156 -20.79 6.16 -20.07
CA GLU A 156 -20.64 5.30 -21.26
C GLU A 156 -20.33 3.84 -20.87
N LEU A 157 -19.54 3.61 -19.83
CA LEU A 157 -19.24 2.27 -19.34
C LEU A 157 -20.49 1.59 -18.76
N ASP A 158 -21.33 2.34 -18.06
CA ASP A 158 -22.59 1.84 -17.47
C ASP A 158 -23.60 1.38 -18.53
N LYS A 159 -23.47 1.82 -19.77
CA LYS A 159 -24.30 1.38 -20.90
C LYS A 159 -23.78 0.10 -21.56
N ALA A 160 -22.58 -0.34 -21.20
CA ALA A 160 -21.89 -1.41 -21.91
C ALA A 160 -22.02 -2.75 -21.20
N ASP A 161 -22.47 -3.78 -21.92
CA ASP A 161 -22.44 -5.17 -21.42
C ASP A 161 -21.02 -5.75 -21.36
N ARG A 162 -20.10 -5.21 -22.14
CA ARG A 162 -18.70 -5.66 -22.19
C ARG A 162 -17.78 -4.52 -22.57
N VAL A 163 -16.61 -4.50 -21.93
CA VAL A 163 -15.51 -3.57 -22.27
C VAL A 163 -14.32 -4.40 -22.76
N ARG A 164 -13.78 -4.04 -23.92
CA ARG A 164 -12.56 -4.61 -24.46
C ARG A 164 -11.44 -3.56 -24.40
N VAL A 165 -10.39 -3.87 -23.67
CA VAL A 165 -9.16 -3.06 -23.66
C VAL A 165 -8.16 -3.69 -24.60
N VAL A 166 -7.63 -2.90 -25.53
CA VAL A 166 -6.60 -3.33 -26.48
C VAL A 166 -5.41 -2.40 -26.29
N GLY A 167 -4.24 -2.97 -25.98
CA GLY A 167 -2.97 -2.28 -25.82
C GLY A 167 -1.95 -2.79 -26.84
#